data_2024bdb9394a7fc300e94d0f77b00310
#
_entry.id   2024bdb9394a7fc300e94d0f77b00310
#
_cell.length_a   1.000
_cell.length_b   1.000
_cell.length_c   1.000
_cell.angle_alpha   90.00
_cell.angle_beta   90.00
_cell.angle_gamma   90.00
#
_symmetry.space_group_name_H-M   'P 1'
#
loop_
_entity.id
_entity.type
_entity.pdbx_description
1 polymer ?
#
loop_
_entity_poly.entity_id
_entity_poly.type
_entity_poly.pdbx_seq_one_letter_code
_entity_poly.pdbx_strand_id
1 'polypeptide(L)'
;VHALGTIAVSLLVLVVLLRLGVKIGLGMVIAALVLAVSLGVTPAEMWRRLAAEWETGPLTRTTPYLLVSLSALLLLVNVLGEAMSQIGISARLVPAMQGLFRSRRVALAAIPLMMGMLPTPGGIMLSAPMVREAGDKIGVERSRVAAINFFFRHQWEPVWPLFPAVPLIQSML
;
A
#
# COMPACT_ATOMS: atom_id res chain seq x y z
N VAL A 1 -6.75 -27.29 -11.88
CA VAL A 1 -8.06 -26.67 -12.15
C VAL A 1 -8.75 -26.28 -10.86
N HIS A 2 -8.73 -27.12 -9.80
CA HIS A 2 -9.38 -26.81 -8.50
C HIS A 2 -8.81 -25.56 -7.81
N ALA A 3 -7.48 -25.38 -7.80
CA ALA A 3 -6.84 -24.23 -7.13
C ALA A 3 -7.24 -22.87 -7.74
N LEU A 4 -7.34 -22.77 -9.06
CA LEU A 4 -7.80 -21.54 -9.71
C LEU A 4 -9.26 -21.22 -9.39
N GLY A 5 -10.12 -22.26 -9.30
CA GLY A 5 -11.52 -22.11 -8.92
C GLY A 5 -11.67 -21.60 -7.49
N THR A 6 -10.90 -22.14 -6.53
CA THR A 6 -10.95 -21.71 -5.13
C THR A 6 -10.44 -20.27 -4.95
N ILE A 7 -9.39 -19.88 -5.68
CA ILE A 7 -8.91 -18.49 -5.70
C ILE A 7 -10.00 -17.55 -6.26
N ALA A 8 -10.63 -17.93 -7.38
CA ALA A 8 -11.69 -17.12 -7.98
C ALA A 8 -12.89 -16.94 -7.03
N VAL A 9 -13.30 -18.00 -6.33
CA VAL A 9 -14.37 -17.95 -5.32
C VAL A 9 -13.99 -17.01 -4.17
N SER A 10 -12.77 -17.13 -3.63
CA SER A 10 -12.28 -16.24 -2.56
C SER A 10 -12.27 -14.78 -2.97
N LEU A 11 -11.79 -14.47 -4.18
CA LEU A 11 -11.81 -13.10 -4.72
C LEU A 11 -13.23 -12.59 -4.93
N LEU A 12 -14.14 -13.44 -5.43
CA LEU A 12 -15.55 -13.07 -5.60
C LEU A 12 -16.19 -12.75 -4.24
N VAL A 13 -15.94 -13.56 -3.22
CA VAL A 13 -16.40 -13.28 -1.85
C VAL A 13 -15.87 -11.95 -1.35
N LEU A 14 -14.57 -11.65 -1.55
CA LEU A 14 -13.99 -10.38 -1.18
C LEU A 14 -14.73 -9.20 -1.87
N VAL A 15 -14.93 -9.29 -3.18
CA VAL A 15 -15.62 -8.23 -3.94
C VAL A 15 -17.05 -8.03 -3.45
N VAL A 16 -17.78 -9.11 -3.19
CA VAL A 16 -19.14 -9.05 -2.65
C VAL A 16 -19.16 -8.38 -1.27
N LEU A 17 -18.26 -8.77 -0.36
CA LEU A 17 -18.15 -8.17 0.98
C LEU A 17 -17.84 -6.67 0.91
N LEU A 18 -16.95 -6.26 0.01
CA LEU A 18 -16.65 -4.84 -0.20
C LEU A 18 -17.87 -4.08 -0.76
N ARG A 19 -18.64 -4.70 -1.64
CA ARG A 19 -19.90 -4.13 -2.15
C ARG A 19 -20.97 -3.97 -1.06
N LEU A 20 -20.97 -4.86 -0.07
CA LEU A 20 -21.85 -4.80 1.10
C LEU A 20 -21.36 -3.80 2.16
N GLY A 21 -20.27 -3.06 1.92
CA GLY A 21 -19.73 -2.05 2.83
C GLY A 21 -18.90 -2.62 3.99
N VAL A 22 -18.52 -3.90 3.93
CA VAL A 22 -17.63 -4.50 4.94
C VAL A 22 -16.25 -3.84 4.84
N LYS A 23 -15.65 -3.53 5.99
CA LYS A 23 -14.29 -2.96 6.05
C LYS A 23 -13.30 -3.91 5.36
N ILE A 24 -12.43 -3.35 4.52
CA ILE A 24 -11.51 -4.12 3.67
C ILE A 24 -10.70 -5.16 4.47
N GLY A 25 -10.18 -4.80 5.64
CA GLY A 25 -9.42 -5.74 6.48
C GLY A 25 -10.24 -6.96 6.91
N LEU A 26 -11.48 -6.75 7.34
CA LEU A 26 -12.38 -7.86 7.69
C LEU A 26 -12.75 -8.69 6.46
N GLY A 27 -13.01 -8.04 5.32
CA GLY A 27 -13.27 -8.71 4.05
C GLY A 27 -12.11 -9.61 3.62
N MET A 28 -10.87 -9.13 3.76
CA MET A 28 -9.67 -9.92 3.45
C MET A 28 -9.52 -11.14 4.36
N VAL A 29 -9.76 -10.98 5.68
CA VAL A 29 -9.71 -12.12 6.62
C VAL A 29 -10.75 -13.17 6.26
N ILE A 30 -12.00 -12.76 5.99
CA ILE A 30 -13.05 -13.70 5.59
C ILE A 30 -12.70 -14.39 4.29
N ALA A 31 -12.23 -13.66 3.28
CA ALA A 31 -11.83 -14.24 2.00
C ALA A 31 -10.66 -15.24 2.15
N ALA A 32 -9.69 -14.94 3.02
CA ALA A 32 -8.58 -15.84 3.33
C ALA A 32 -9.07 -17.12 4.03
N LEU A 33 -10.02 -17.01 4.96
CA LEU A 33 -10.65 -18.17 5.60
C LEU A 33 -11.42 -19.04 4.60
N VAL A 34 -12.19 -18.40 3.71
CA VAL A 34 -12.91 -19.13 2.64
C VAL A 34 -11.91 -19.87 1.75
N LEU A 35 -10.79 -19.25 1.38
CA LEU A 35 -9.74 -19.89 0.60
C LEU A 35 -9.15 -21.09 1.34
N ALA A 36 -8.79 -20.93 2.62
CA ALA A 36 -8.22 -22.00 3.44
C ALA A 36 -9.17 -23.21 3.54
N VAL A 37 -10.45 -22.96 3.84
CA VAL A 37 -11.48 -24.01 3.91
C VAL A 37 -11.68 -24.69 2.56
N SER A 38 -11.73 -23.91 1.47
CA SER A 38 -11.92 -24.45 0.11
C SER A 38 -10.73 -25.28 -0.37
N LEU A 39 -9.54 -25.04 0.16
CA LEU A 39 -8.33 -25.84 -0.08
C LEU A 39 -8.20 -27.04 0.88
N GLY A 40 -9.15 -27.20 1.80
CA GLY A 40 -9.12 -28.29 2.80
C GLY A 40 -8.04 -28.11 3.88
N VAL A 41 -7.53 -26.89 4.05
CA VAL A 41 -6.50 -26.60 5.07
C VAL A 41 -7.19 -26.54 6.43
N THR A 42 -6.85 -27.48 7.31
CA THR A 42 -7.34 -27.47 8.70
C THR A 42 -6.49 -26.54 9.57
N PRO A 43 -7.03 -25.99 10.68
CA PRO A 43 -6.26 -25.20 11.62
C PRO A 43 -5.03 -25.94 12.17
N ALA A 44 -5.17 -27.26 12.41
CA ALA A 44 -4.08 -28.11 12.87
C ALA A 44 -2.94 -28.23 11.83
N GLU A 45 -3.31 -28.39 10.56
CA GLU A 45 -2.34 -28.44 9.46
C GLU A 45 -1.63 -27.09 9.29
N MET A 46 -2.37 -26.01 9.38
CA MET A 46 -1.79 -24.65 9.30
C MET A 46 -0.79 -24.43 10.44
N TRP A 47 -1.17 -24.79 11.67
CA TRP A 47 -0.27 -24.67 12.82
C TRP A 47 0.99 -25.54 12.66
N ARG A 48 0.83 -26.78 12.22
CA ARG A 48 1.96 -27.69 11.99
C ARG A 48 2.94 -27.15 10.95
N ARG A 49 2.45 -26.58 9.85
CA ARG A 49 3.30 -25.95 8.82
C ARG A 49 4.05 -24.74 9.35
N LEU A 50 3.35 -23.86 10.09
CA LEU A 50 3.98 -22.68 10.71
C LEU A 50 5.07 -23.08 11.72
N ALA A 51 4.83 -24.11 12.54
CA ALA A 51 5.82 -24.64 13.47
C ALA A 51 7.04 -25.24 12.74
N ALA A 52 6.79 -26.02 11.70
CA ALA A 52 7.86 -26.61 10.89
C ALA A 52 8.72 -25.55 10.20
N GLU A 53 8.12 -24.49 9.64
CA GLU A 53 8.87 -23.36 9.08
C GLU A 53 9.76 -22.68 10.14
N TRP A 54 9.25 -22.54 11.36
CA TRP A 54 9.99 -21.92 12.45
C TRP A 54 11.23 -22.74 12.88
N GLU A 55 11.11 -24.05 12.83
CA GLU A 55 12.20 -24.96 13.22
C GLU A 55 13.26 -25.17 12.13
N THR A 56 12.86 -25.14 10.87
CA THR A 56 13.74 -25.57 9.76
C THR A 56 14.22 -24.46 8.84
N GLY A 57 13.54 -23.29 8.83
CA GLY A 57 13.84 -22.20 7.91
C GLY A 57 14.74 -21.13 8.51
N PRO A 58 15.40 -20.29 7.68
CA PRO A 58 16.02 -19.08 8.16
C PRO A 58 14.93 -18.16 8.72
N LEU A 59 15.09 -17.69 9.96
CA LEU A 59 14.07 -16.90 10.70
C LEU A 59 13.45 -15.78 9.85
N THR A 60 14.28 -15.09 9.06
CA THR A 60 13.85 -13.96 8.22
C THR A 60 12.91 -14.34 7.06
N ARG A 61 12.79 -15.62 6.73
CA ARG A 61 11.94 -16.14 5.64
C ARG A 61 10.72 -16.90 6.15
N THR A 62 10.59 -17.08 7.46
CA THR A 62 9.43 -17.79 8.01
C THR A 62 8.17 -16.93 7.94
N THR A 63 7.03 -17.55 7.68
CA THR A 63 5.72 -16.87 7.59
C THR A 63 5.40 -16.07 8.87
N PRO A 64 5.60 -16.59 10.10
CA PRO A 64 5.37 -15.81 11.32
C PRO A 64 6.26 -14.57 11.43
N TYR A 65 7.54 -14.68 11.08
CA TYR A 65 8.46 -13.53 11.08
C TYR A 65 8.01 -12.45 10.09
N LEU A 66 7.67 -12.86 8.86
CA LEU A 66 7.18 -11.94 7.83
C LEU A 66 5.89 -11.26 8.26
N LEU A 67 4.95 -12.01 8.85
CA LEU A 67 3.69 -11.45 9.35
C LEU A 67 3.95 -10.38 10.41
N VAL A 68 4.79 -10.67 11.40
CA VAL A 68 5.10 -9.72 12.49
C VAL A 68 5.88 -8.52 11.96
N SER A 69 6.93 -8.74 11.17
CA SER A 69 7.80 -7.67 10.67
C SER A 69 7.07 -6.73 9.70
N LEU A 70 6.26 -7.26 8.78
CA LEU A 70 5.45 -6.45 7.87
C LEU A 70 4.33 -5.71 8.61
N SER A 71 3.70 -6.35 9.61
CA SER A 71 2.68 -5.68 10.45
C SER A 71 3.31 -4.56 11.27
N ALA A 72 4.49 -4.79 11.85
CA ALA A 72 5.23 -3.76 12.58
C ALA A 72 5.65 -2.61 11.67
N LEU A 73 6.15 -2.91 10.47
CA LEU A 73 6.48 -1.90 9.45
C LEU A 73 5.26 -1.03 9.12
N LEU A 74 4.12 -1.65 8.83
CA LEU A 74 2.88 -0.92 8.53
C LEU A 74 2.45 -0.02 9.70
N LEU A 75 2.51 -0.54 10.91
CA LEU A 75 2.16 0.21 12.11
C LEU A 75 3.10 1.41 12.31
N LEU A 76 4.41 1.21 12.23
CA LEU A 76 5.40 2.26 12.36
C LEU A 76 5.27 3.34 11.29
N VAL A 77 5.01 2.93 10.04
CA VAL A 77 4.76 3.85 8.93
C VAL A 77 3.51 4.70 9.18
N ASN A 78 2.43 4.10 9.69
CA ASN A 78 1.22 4.86 10.03
C ASN A 78 1.47 5.82 11.20
N VAL A 79 2.17 5.39 12.25
CA VAL A 79 2.55 6.26 13.38
C VAL A 79 3.44 7.42 12.92
N LEU A 80 4.42 7.15 12.06
CA LEU A 80 5.27 8.19 11.47
C LEU A 80 4.43 9.20 10.67
N GLY A 81 3.53 8.71 9.82
CA GLY A 81 2.64 9.57 9.03
C GLY A 81 1.75 10.47 9.88
N GLU A 82 1.17 9.89 10.94
CA GLU A 82 0.35 10.65 11.89
C GLU A 82 1.19 11.69 12.65
N ALA A 83 2.36 11.33 13.15
CA ALA A 83 3.28 12.25 13.82
C ALA A 83 3.70 13.41 12.90
N MET A 84 4.05 13.13 11.64
CA MET A 84 4.37 14.17 10.65
C MET A 84 3.20 15.12 10.39
N SER A 85 1.99 14.60 10.38
CA SER A 85 0.76 15.37 10.23
C SER A 85 0.53 16.29 11.42
N GLN A 86 0.65 15.77 12.66
CA GLN A 86 0.43 16.52 13.90
C GLN A 86 1.45 17.65 14.09
N ILE A 87 2.72 17.42 13.74
CA ILE A 87 3.78 18.44 13.80
C ILE A 87 3.63 19.48 12.67
N GLY A 88 2.72 19.26 11.72
CA GLY A 88 2.48 20.16 10.59
C GLY A 88 3.59 20.15 9.54
N ILE A 89 4.47 19.14 9.54
CA ILE A 89 5.53 19.02 8.52
C ILE A 89 4.89 18.89 7.14
N SER A 90 3.84 18.08 7.01
CA SER A 90 3.13 17.90 5.74
C SER A 90 2.57 19.21 5.18
N ALA A 91 2.04 20.08 6.06
CA ALA A 91 1.52 21.39 5.66
C ALA A 91 2.61 22.38 5.23
N ARG A 92 3.81 22.27 5.80
CA ARG A 92 4.97 23.10 5.43
C ARG A 92 5.68 22.61 4.18
N LEU A 93 5.66 21.31 3.94
CA LEU A 93 6.27 20.70 2.77
C LEU A 93 5.63 21.20 1.46
N VAL A 94 4.31 21.39 1.49
CA VAL A 94 3.49 21.81 0.36
C VAL A 94 3.95 23.14 -0.25
N PRO A 95 4.01 24.26 0.51
CA PRO A 95 4.50 25.54 -0.03
C PRO A 95 5.97 25.49 -0.44
N ALA A 96 6.81 24.78 0.33
CA ALA A 96 8.22 24.62 0.02
C ALA A 96 8.45 23.94 -1.33
N MET A 97 7.65 22.90 -1.63
CA MET A 97 7.72 22.19 -2.91
C MET A 97 7.23 23.05 -4.08
N GLN A 98 6.19 23.85 -3.89
CA GLN A 98 5.68 24.75 -4.93
C GLN A 98 6.71 25.81 -5.31
N GLY A 99 7.50 26.31 -4.33
CA GLY A 99 8.58 27.28 -4.55
C GLY A 99 9.85 26.71 -5.19
N LEU A 100 10.06 25.38 -5.09
CA LEU A 100 11.28 24.72 -5.56
C LEU A 100 11.35 24.63 -7.10
N PHE A 101 10.20 24.54 -7.76
CA PHE A 101 10.14 24.30 -9.19
C PHE A 101 9.77 25.55 -9.97
N ARG A 102 10.74 26.09 -10.75
CA ARG A 102 10.52 27.21 -11.67
C ARG A 102 9.48 26.90 -12.75
N SER A 103 9.42 25.65 -13.19
CA SER A 103 8.51 25.21 -14.24
C SER A 103 7.27 24.54 -13.62
N ARG A 104 6.07 25.06 -13.94
CA ARG A 104 4.80 24.49 -13.50
C ARG A 104 4.58 23.06 -14.03
N ARG A 105 5.11 22.74 -15.22
CA ARG A 105 5.04 21.39 -15.81
C ARG A 105 5.88 20.42 -15.00
N VAL A 106 7.08 20.84 -14.56
CA VAL A 106 7.93 20.01 -13.70
C VAL A 106 7.28 19.83 -12.33
N ALA A 107 6.71 20.88 -11.76
CA ALA A 107 5.97 20.80 -10.49
C ALA A 107 4.83 19.77 -10.53
N LEU A 108 4.12 19.69 -11.66
CA LEU A 108 3.03 18.74 -11.87
C LEU A 108 3.45 17.27 -11.70
N ALA A 109 4.66 16.92 -12.14
CA ALA A 109 5.23 15.57 -12.01
C ALA A 109 5.99 15.39 -10.68
N ALA A 110 6.74 16.40 -10.27
CA ALA A 110 7.61 16.33 -9.10
C ALA A 110 6.83 16.29 -7.78
N ILE A 111 5.74 17.04 -7.67
CA ILE A 111 4.90 17.05 -6.45
C ILE A 111 4.39 15.63 -6.12
N PRO A 112 3.68 14.91 -7.00
CA PRO A 112 3.22 13.57 -6.68
C PRO A 112 4.37 12.57 -6.52
N LEU A 113 5.47 12.72 -7.27
CA LEU A 113 6.65 11.88 -7.12
C LEU A 113 7.25 12.00 -5.72
N MET A 114 7.47 13.21 -5.21
CA MET A 114 8.02 13.43 -3.88
C MET A 114 7.03 13.02 -2.78
N MET A 115 5.73 13.30 -2.97
CA MET A 115 4.70 12.86 -2.03
C MET A 115 4.54 11.33 -2.01
N GLY A 116 4.87 10.65 -3.11
CA GLY A 116 4.90 9.20 -3.19
C GLY A 116 5.98 8.55 -2.34
N MET A 117 7.06 9.25 -1.99
CA MET A 117 8.07 8.76 -1.04
C MET A 117 7.55 8.70 0.40
N LEU A 118 6.52 9.49 0.72
CA LEU A 118 5.94 9.50 2.06
C LEU A 118 4.92 8.35 2.17
N PRO A 119 5.17 7.34 2.97
CA PRO A 119 4.27 6.21 3.14
C PRO A 119 3.11 6.59 4.07
N THR A 120 2.40 7.66 3.75
CA THR A 120 1.29 8.15 4.56
C THR A 120 -0.04 7.94 3.85
N PRO A 121 -1.07 7.44 4.55
CA PRO A 121 -2.43 7.36 3.99
C PRO A 121 -2.96 8.73 3.54
N GLY A 122 -2.54 9.80 4.21
CA GLY A 122 -2.89 11.18 3.89
C GLY A 122 -2.17 11.76 2.67
N GLY A 123 -1.10 11.12 2.17
CA GLY A 123 -0.33 11.65 1.05
C GLY A 123 -1.15 11.84 -0.24
N ILE A 124 -2.17 10.99 -0.49
CA ILE A 124 -3.11 11.17 -1.62
C ILE A 124 -3.95 12.43 -1.43
N MET A 125 -4.45 12.63 -0.21
CA MET A 125 -5.30 13.77 0.12
C MET A 125 -4.54 15.10 0.02
N LEU A 126 -3.21 15.06 0.24
CA LEU A 126 -2.35 16.24 0.13
C LEU A 126 -1.88 16.49 -1.32
N SER A 127 -1.46 15.45 -2.05
CA SER A 127 -0.94 15.62 -3.41
C SER A 127 -2.02 16.00 -4.43
N ALA A 128 -3.22 15.44 -4.31
CA ALA A 128 -4.28 15.64 -5.29
C ALA A 128 -4.70 17.12 -5.46
N PRO A 129 -5.01 17.89 -4.39
CA PRO A 129 -5.34 19.32 -4.54
C PRO A 129 -4.17 20.14 -5.08
N MET A 130 -2.93 19.83 -4.69
CA MET A 130 -1.74 20.55 -5.16
C MET A 130 -1.49 20.36 -6.65
N VAL A 131 -1.54 19.10 -7.11
CA VAL A 131 -1.35 18.76 -8.52
C VAL A 131 -2.49 19.35 -9.35
N ARG A 132 -3.71 19.37 -8.80
CA ARG A 132 -4.87 20.02 -9.43
C ARG A 132 -4.66 21.52 -9.59
N GLU A 133 -4.24 22.22 -8.53
CA GLU A 133 -3.97 23.66 -8.59
C GLU A 133 -2.86 23.99 -9.61
N ALA A 134 -1.79 23.19 -9.63
CA ALA A 134 -0.72 23.34 -10.61
C ALA A 134 -1.20 23.09 -12.04
N GLY A 135 -2.06 22.10 -12.24
CA GLY A 135 -2.67 21.78 -13.53
C GLY A 135 -3.63 22.85 -14.05
N ASP A 136 -4.50 23.36 -13.19
CA ASP A 136 -5.47 24.43 -13.53
C ASP A 136 -4.74 25.69 -13.99
N LYS A 137 -3.59 26.03 -13.36
CA LYS A 137 -2.75 27.20 -13.74
C LYS A 137 -2.11 27.11 -15.14
N ILE A 138 -2.04 25.93 -15.72
CA ILE A 138 -1.47 25.69 -17.08
C ILE A 138 -2.48 25.08 -18.04
N GLY A 139 -3.75 25.05 -17.69
CA GLY A 139 -4.82 24.59 -18.55
C GLY A 139 -4.82 23.08 -18.85
N VAL A 140 -4.29 22.25 -17.95
CA VAL A 140 -4.32 20.79 -18.11
C VAL A 140 -5.66 20.23 -17.66
N GLU A 141 -6.27 19.40 -18.48
CA GLU A 141 -7.53 18.75 -18.21
C GLU A 141 -7.49 17.89 -16.94
N ARG A 142 -8.55 17.91 -16.16
CA ARG A 142 -8.64 17.23 -14.83
C ARG A 142 -8.34 15.73 -14.89
N SER A 143 -8.82 15.05 -15.94
CA SER A 143 -8.54 13.62 -16.16
C SER A 143 -7.05 13.35 -16.31
N ARG A 144 -6.35 14.21 -17.07
CA ARG A 144 -4.90 14.13 -17.26
C ARG A 144 -4.12 14.48 -16.00
N VAL A 145 -4.58 15.47 -15.23
CA VAL A 145 -4.01 15.82 -13.92
C VAL A 145 -4.11 14.61 -12.96
N ALA A 146 -5.25 13.95 -12.92
CA ALA A 146 -5.44 12.75 -12.09
C ALA A 146 -4.52 11.60 -12.52
N ALA A 147 -4.37 11.36 -13.81
CA ALA A 147 -3.46 10.35 -14.36
C ALA A 147 -1.99 10.66 -14.02
N ILE A 148 -1.57 11.91 -14.13
CA ILE A 148 -0.21 12.36 -13.75
C ILE A 148 0.02 12.13 -12.26
N ASN A 149 -0.92 12.55 -11.40
CA ASN A 149 -0.83 12.34 -9.96
C ASN A 149 -0.71 10.86 -9.61
N PHE A 150 -1.56 10.02 -10.20
CA PHE A 150 -1.52 8.58 -10.01
C PHE A 150 -0.18 7.98 -10.44
N PHE A 151 0.24 8.25 -11.69
CA PHE A 151 1.46 7.67 -12.27
C PHE A 151 2.71 8.01 -11.44
N PHE A 152 2.98 9.29 -11.23
CA PHE A 152 4.22 9.72 -10.56
C PHE A 152 4.24 9.36 -9.08
N ARG A 153 3.10 9.29 -8.43
CA ARG A 153 3.02 8.91 -7.02
C ARG A 153 3.44 7.46 -6.76
N HIS A 154 3.13 6.55 -7.70
CA HIS A 154 3.37 5.11 -7.52
C HIS A 154 4.76 4.64 -8.01
N GLN A 155 5.62 5.58 -8.47
CA GLN A 155 6.96 5.23 -8.97
C GLN A 155 7.88 4.62 -7.91
N TRP A 156 7.63 4.92 -6.64
CA TRP A 156 8.46 4.44 -5.52
C TRP A 156 8.03 3.08 -4.97
N GLU A 157 6.83 2.63 -5.26
CA GLU A 157 6.31 1.37 -4.72
C GLU A 157 7.20 0.15 -4.97
N PRO A 158 7.82 -0.02 -6.15
CA PRO A 158 8.65 -1.20 -6.40
C PRO A 158 10.07 -1.12 -5.81
N VAL A 159 10.52 0.05 -5.37
CA VAL A 159 11.93 0.26 -4.97
C VAL A 159 12.09 0.83 -3.55
N TRP A 160 11.07 1.46 -3.01
CA TRP A 160 11.19 2.14 -1.73
C TRP A 160 10.97 1.18 -0.55
N PRO A 161 11.95 1.00 0.36
CA PRO A 161 11.90 -0.03 1.40
C PRO A 161 10.78 0.15 2.44
N LEU A 162 10.16 1.32 2.52
CA LEU A 162 9.02 1.58 3.39
C LEU A 162 7.69 1.04 2.82
N PHE A 163 7.67 0.60 1.57
CA PHE A 163 6.52 -0.11 1.02
C PHE A 163 6.64 -1.60 1.32
N PRO A 164 5.64 -2.24 1.95
CA PRO A 164 5.70 -3.63 2.39
C PRO A 164 5.99 -4.65 1.28
N ALA A 165 5.66 -4.31 0.03
CA ALA A 165 5.95 -5.15 -1.13
C ALA A 165 7.46 -5.36 -1.33
N VAL A 166 8.29 -4.35 -1.05
CA VAL A 166 9.74 -4.42 -1.25
C VAL A 166 10.40 -5.44 -0.32
N PRO A 167 10.27 -5.35 1.03
CA PRO A 167 10.84 -6.36 1.92
C PRO A 167 10.19 -7.75 1.72
N LEU A 168 8.93 -7.83 1.33
CA LEU A 168 8.30 -9.11 1.01
C LEU A 168 8.95 -9.76 -0.20
N ILE A 169 9.14 -9.05 -1.30
CA ILE A 169 9.82 -9.59 -2.50
C ILE A 169 11.27 -9.97 -2.17
N GLN A 170 11.99 -9.14 -1.41
CA GLN A 170 13.36 -9.45 -0.99
C GLN A 170 13.44 -10.72 -0.12
N SER A 171 12.43 -11.01 0.68
CA SER A 171 12.38 -12.24 1.48
C SER A 171 12.16 -13.50 0.65
N MET A 172 11.62 -13.35 -0.58
CA MET A 172 11.33 -14.47 -1.49
C MET A 172 12.49 -14.78 -2.46
N LEU A 173 13.43 -13.84 -2.63
CA LEU A 173 14.65 -14.00 -3.44
C LEU A 173 15.81 -14.55 -2.63
#